data_f0cf87d611aff06df7d7ec55c131fc5d
#
_entry.id   f0cf87d611aff06df7d7ec55c131fc5d
#
_cell.length_a   1.000
_cell.length_b   1.000
_cell.length_c   1.000
_cell.angle_alpha   90.00
_cell.angle_beta   90.00
_cell.angle_gamma   90.00
#
_symmetry.space_group_name_H-M   'P 1'
#
loop_
_entity.id
_entity.type
_entity.pdbx_description
1 polymer ?
#
loop_
_entity_poly.entity_id
_entity_poly.type
_entity_poly.pdbx_seq_one_letter_code
_entity_poly.pdbx_strand_id
1 'polypeptide(L)'
;MAETADDLSTPLGQETVRRKRRYRLPFTATQAIAVLLGLFLVTFAGFALFNDNPLGGEPIARLAIHPSTPAAEKTPAGSSAATGHDARSVAKQAAPPEQKTITIIDGSSGARHDVVISPDGGDKAEAGGAPAMMAGVDQRLLEKSRYGMIPVVFDGLKPFTLYAADADRVRAAKMPVVSIVIGGLGVGAAKTTDAIMKLPPAVTLAFTPYGSDPAKLAERARAQRHEILLQIPMEPFDYPDNDPGPQTLLTTLGAEQNLDRLFWHLSRFQGYAGIANFMGARFVVTDAAMQPMLREAAKRGLGYLDDGSAPRSVAASLAAGQAMPFARADVSIDAVPTAGEIDRTRS
;
A
#
# COMPACT_ATOMS: atom_id res chain seq x y z
N MET A 1 9.18 -81.09 -11.70
CA MET A 1 7.72 -81.38 -11.77
C MET A 1 7.07 -80.29 -10.92
N ALA A 2 6.46 -79.29 -11.59
CA ALA A 2 5.76 -78.22 -10.93
C ALA A 2 4.30 -78.64 -10.78
N GLU A 3 3.85 -78.72 -9.53
CA GLU A 3 2.48 -79.02 -9.15
C GLU A 3 1.64 -77.75 -9.34
N THR A 4 0.76 -77.81 -10.33
CA THR A 4 -0.28 -76.80 -10.59
C THR A 4 -1.34 -76.95 -9.50
N ALA A 5 -1.35 -76.05 -8.53
CA ALA A 5 -2.44 -75.96 -7.56
C ALA A 5 -3.74 -75.54 -8.26
N ASP A 6 -4.75 -76.38 -8.01
CA ASP A 6 -6.09 -76.27 -8.54
C ASP A 6 -6.81 -75.01 -8.07
N ASP A 7 -7.12 -74.10 -8.99
CA ASP A 7 -7.68 -72.78 -8.76
C ASP A 7 -9.21 -72.77 -8.59
N LEU A 8 -9.83 -73.93 -8.37
CA LEU A 8 -11.30 -74.14 -8.30
C LEU A 8 -11.86 -74.03 -6.85
N SER A 9 -11.08 -73.77 -5.85
CA SER A 9 -11.54 -73.73 -4.45
C SER A 9 -11.74 -72.31 -3.86
N THR A 10 -11.53 -71.24 -4.66
CA THR A 10 -11.76 -69.87 -4.21
C THR A 10 -13.16 -69.38 -4.64
N PRO A 11 -13.99 -68.87 -3.69
CA PRO A 11 -15.31 -68.32 -4.03
C PRO A 11 -15.15 -67.06 -4.88
N LEU A 12 -15.89 -66.99 -5.97
CA LEU A 12 -15.96 -65.83 -6.86
C LEU A 12 -16.47 -64.60 -6.09
N GLY A 13 -15.62 -63.60 -5.95
CA GLY A 13 -16.00 -62.29 -5.36
C GLY A 13 -15.17 -61.77 -4.20
N GLN A 14 -14.08 -62.43 -3.78
CA GLN A 14 -13.17 -61.84 -2.80
C GLN A 14 -11.88 -61.33 -3.44
N GLU A 15 -11.82 -60.00 -3.62
CA GLU A 15 -10.57 -59.34 -3.95
C GLU A 15 -9.57 -59.51 -2.78
N THR A 16 -8.40 -60.10 -3.08
CA THR A 16 -7.30 -60.20 -2.12
C THR A 16 -6.78 -58.82 -1.75
N VAL A 17 -7.19 -58.33 -0.58
CA VAL A 17 -6.68 -57.08 -0.02
C VAL A 17 -5.19 -57.23 0.23
N ARG A 18 -4.34 -56.65 -0.62
CA ARG A 18 -2.90 -56.51 -0.43
C ARG A 18 -2.65 -55.78 0.88
N ARG A 19 -2.31 -56.52 1.97
CA ARG A 19 -1.88 -55.94 3.24
C ARG A 19 -0.62 -55.11 3.02
N LYS A 20 -0.78 -53.74 2.97
CA LYS A 20 0.36 -52.83 3.06
C LYS A 20 1.08 -53.08 4.38
N ARG A 21 2.36 -53.50 4.31
CA ARG A 21 3.26 -53.57 5.46
C ARG A 21 3.31 -52.23 6.14
N ARG A 22 2.60 -52.06 7.24
CA ARG A 22 2.72 -50.87 8.11
C ARG A 22 4.00 -50.95 8.88
N TYR A 23 4.98 -50.13 8.56
CA TYR A 23 6.14 -49.92 9.40
C TYR A 23 5.64 -49.35 10.73
N ARG A 24 5.74 -50.14 11.81
CA ARG A 24 5.50 -49.63 13.17
C ARG A 24 6.77 -48.94 13.60
N LEU A 25 6.77 -47.62 13.57
CA LEU A 25 7.81 -46.83 14.21
C LEU A 25 7.71 -47.03 15.73
N PRO A 26 8.87 -47.12 16.45
CA PRO A 26 8.90 -47.43 17.90
C PRO A 26 8.41 -46.25 18.78
N PHE A 27 7.90 -45.18 18.20
CA PHE A 27 7.44 -43.99 18.97
C PHE A 27 5.98 -43.66 18.61
N THR A 28 5.27 -43.09 19.58
CA THR A 28 3.93 -42.57 19.40
C THR A 28 4.01 -41.23 18.64
N ALA A 29 2.94 -40.83 17.93
CA ALA A 29 2.87 -39.56 17.22
C ALA A 29 3.17 -38.38 18.15
N THR A 30 2.74 -38.44 19.40
CA THR A 30 3.00 -37.41 20.41
C THR A 30 4.48 -37.28 20.77
N GLN A 31 5.22 -38.42 20.86
CA GLN A 31 6.65 -38.41 21.08
C GLN A 31 7.43 -37.84 19.90
N ALA A 32 7.01 -38.14 18.67
CA ALA A 32 7.61 -37.57 17.46
C ALA A 32 7.44 -36.02 17.41
N ILE A 33 6.25 -35.51 17.74
CA ILE A 33 5.99 -34.06 17.82
C ILE A 33 6.83 -33.41 18.93
N ALA A 34 6.94 -34.05 20.10
CA ALA A 34 7.74 -33.50 21.20
C ALA A 34 9.25 -33.42 20.84
N VAL A 35 9.80 -34.42 20.12
CA VAL A 35 11.18 -34.39 19.63
C VAL A 35 11.39 -33.29 18.60
N LEU A 36 10.46 -33.10 17.66
CA LEU A 36 10.53 -32.02 16.66
C LEU A 36 10.48 -30.63 17.31
N LEU A 37 9.58 -30.43 18.28
CA LEU A 37 9.50 -29.19 19.05
C LEU A 37 10.78 -28.95 19.88
N GLY A 38 11.34 -29.98 20.51
CA GLY A 38 12.60 -29.88 21.24
C GLY A 38 13.76 -29.50 20.32
N LEU A 39 13.85 -30.11 19.13
CA LEU A 39 14.88 -29.79 18.14
C LEU A 39 14.73 -28.35 17.63
N PHE A 40 13.50 -27.92 17.37
CA PHE A 40 13.21 -26.53 16.96
C PHE A 40 13.62 -25.52 18.04
N LEU A 41 13.30 -25.77 19.31
CA LEU A 41 13.70 -24.91 20.43
C LEU A 41 15.21 -24.83 20.61
N VAL A 42 15.92 -25.95 20.47
CA VAL A 42 17.39 -25.98 20.56
C VAL A 42 18.03 -25.21 19.40
N THR A 43 17.53 -25.38 18.16
CA THR A 43 18.04 -24.65 17.00
C THR A 43 17.73 -23.17 17.11
N PHE A 44 16.54 -22.81 17.58
CA PHE A 44 16.16 -21.42 17.79
C PHE A 44 16.96 -20.73 18.89
N ALA A 45 17.17 -21.43 20.03
CA ALA A 45 18.02 -20.93 21.12
C ALA A 45 19.49 -20.80 20.68
N GLY A 46 20.00 -21.77 19.92
CA GLY A 46 21.33 -21.67 19.30
C GLY A 46 21.46 -20.48 18.38
N PHE A 47 20.48 -20.27 17.48
CA PHE A 47 20.44 -19.11 16.60
C PHE A 47 20.39 -17.79 17.40
N ALA A 48 19.57 -17.72 18.45
CA ALA A 48 19.42 -16.50 19.27
C ALA A 48 20.68 -16.18 20.08
N LEU A 49 21.43 -17.21 20.54
CA LEU A 49 22.67 -17.03 21.34
C LEU A 49 23.90 -16.73 20.49
N PHE A 50 23.93 -17.19 19.24
CA PHE A 50 25.09 -17.02 18.35
C PHE A 50 24.86 -16.00 17.23
N ASN A 51 23.69 -15.38 17.17
CA ASN A 51 23.42 -14.33 16.20
C ASN A 51 23.69 -12.95 16.85
N ASP A 52 24.87 -12.43 16.63
CA ASP A 52 25.30 -11.11 17.11
C ASP A 52 24.70 -9.93 16.31
N ASN A 53 23.67 -10.16 15.51
CA ASN A 53 23.06 -9.16 14.67
C ASN A 53 21.76 -8.64 15.33
N PRO A 54 21.78 -7.53 16.10
CA PRO A 54 20.60 -7.02 16.81
C PRO A 54 19.48 -6.51 15.87
N LEU A 55 19.76 -6.41 14.55
CA LEU A 55 18.86 -5.95 13.50
C LEU A 55 18.72 -6.98 12.37
N GLY A 56 18.83 -8.27 12.69
CA GLY A 56 18.68 -9.35 11.73
C GLY A 56 17.30 -9.34 11.06
N GLY A 57 17.26 -8.93 9.77
CA GLY A 57 16.04 -8.86 8.94
C GLY A 57 15.70 -7.49 8.42
N GLU A 58 16.35 -6.42 8.89
CA GLU A 58 16.18 -5.09 8.29
C GLU A 58 17.24 -4.85 7.18
N PRO A 59 16.87 -4.26 6.04
CA PRO A 59 17.82 -3.90 5.00
C PRO A 59 18.71 -2.75 5.50
N ILE A 60 19.98 -3.06 5.81
CA ILE A 60 20.95 -2.07 6.28
C ILE A 60 21.84 -1.65 5.11
N ALA A 61 21.80 -0.38 4.71
CA ALA A 61 22.76 0.23 3.83
C ALA A 61 23.93 0.81 4.67
N ARG A 62 25.13 0.23 4.53
CA ARG A 62 26.35 0.78 5.15
C ARG A 62 26.99 1.79 4.21
N LEU A 63 26.90 3.08 4.52
CA LEU A 63 27.71 4.10 3.88
C LEU A 63 29.07 4.19 4.58
N ALA A 64 30.14 3.90 3.84
CA ALA A 64 31.50 4.13 4.32
C ALA A 64 31.81 5.65 4.21
N ILE A 65 31.79 6.35 5.33
CA ILE A 65 32.26 7.73 5.40
C ILE A 65 33.79 7.66 5.54
N HIS A 66 34.52 7.96 4.47
CA HIS A 66 35.97 8.16 4.53
C HIS A 66 36.22 9.56 5.04
N PRO A 67 36.83 9.76 6.22
CA PRO A 67 37.33 11.07 6.60
C PRO A 67 38.49 11.42 5.67
N SER A 68 38.33 12.45 4.87
CA SER A 68 39.41 13.02 4.08
C SER A 68 40.44 13.64 5.03
N THR A 69 41.55 12.93 5.24
CA THR A 69 42.75 13.47 5.88
C THR A 69 43.37 14.51 4.95
N PRO A 70 43.72 15.70 5.42
CA PRO A 70 44.43 16.67 4.60
C PRO A 70 45.82 16.11 4.27
N ALA A 71 46.09 15.88 2.99
CA ALA A 71 47.39 15.46 2.51
C ALA A 71 48.38 16.64 2.65
N ALA A 72 49.41 16.40 3.44
CA ALA A 72 50.58 17.28 3.55
C ALA A 72 51.29 17.39 2.21
N GLU A 73 51.62 18.61 1.91
CA GLU A 73 52.44 19.18 0.90
C GLU A 73 53.74 18.40 0.70
N LYS A 74 54.07 17.98 -0.51
CA LYS A 74 55.44 17.72 -0.97
C LYS A 74 55.67 18.43 -2.30
N THR A 75 56.37 19.49 -2.21
CA THR A 75 57.00 20.20 -3.31
C THR A 75 58.16 19.36 -3.92
N PRO A 76 58.40 19.45 -5.19
CA PRO A 76 59.77 19.61 -5.69
C PRO A 76 59.90 20.87 -6.56
N ALA A 77 61.05 21.50 -6.32
CA ALA A 77 61.54 22.70 -6.93
C ALA A 77 61.91 22.58 -8.43
N GLY A 78 61.83 23.69 -9.10
CA GLY A 78 62.57 23.85 -10.37
C GLY A 78 62.12 25.02 -11.25
N SER A 79 62.74 26.16 -11.00
CA SER A 79 63.32 27.10 -11.97
C SER A 79 62.48 28.06 -12.79
N SER A 80 62.64 29.28 -12.45
CA SER A 80 63.19 30.44 -13.23
C SER A 80 62.22 31.44 -13.86
N ALA A 81 62.40 32.64 -13.32
CA ALA A 81 62.53 33.97 -13.95
C ALA A 81 61.24 34.61 -14.55
N ALA A 82 60.85 35.72 -14.21
CA ALA A 82 61.31 37.06 -14.01
C ALA A 82 60.19 38.09 -14.24
N THR A 83 60.25 39.09 -13.41
CA THR A 83 59.93 40.51 -13.65
C THR A 83 58.48 41.02 -13.74
N GLY A 84 58.17 41.90 -12.80
CA GLY A 84 57.64 43.20 -13.09
C GLY A 84 56.34 43.63 -12.35
N HIS A 85 56.54 44.41 -11.26
CA HIS A 85 55.75 45.59 -10.81
C HIS A 85 54.26 45.70 -11.26
N ASP A 86 53.29 45.83 -10.38
CA ASP A 86 52.98 47.06 -9.65
C ASP A 86 51.83 46.86 -8.68
N ALA A 87 51.91 47.55 -7.57
CA ALA A 87 50.91 47.63 -6.54
C ALA A 87 49.66 48.40 -7.01
N ARG A 88 48.48 47.92 -6.71
CA ARG A 88 47.36 48.75 -6.20
C ARG A 88 46.25 47.96 -5.56
N SER A 89 46.13 48.22 -4.34
CA SER A 89 44.96 48.22 -3.41
C SER A 89 43.59 47.78 -3.86
N VAL A 90 42.99 46.98 -2.96
CA VAL A 90 41.61 47.03 -2.48
C VAL A 90 40.54 46.34 -3.35
N ALA A 91 40.13 45.20 -2.89
CA ALA A 91 38.76 44.89 -2.51
C ALA A 91 38.69 43.45 -2.02
N LYS A 92 38.29 43.27 -0.78
CA LYS A 92 37.97 42.00 -0.14
C LYS A 92 36.71 41.44 -0.78
N GLN A 93 36.88 40.67 -1.83
CA GLN A 93 35.78 39.93 -2.48
C GLN A 93 35.60 38.61 -1.71
N ALA A 94 34.44 38.50 -1.03
CA ALA A 94 34.05 37.31 -0.33
C ALA A 94 34.00 36.14 -1.35
N ALA A 95 34.64 35.01 -1.01
CA ALA A 95 34.56 33.78 -1.77
C ALA A 95 33.11 33.33 -1.85
N PRO A 96 32.64 32.82 -3.00
CA PRO A 96 31.30 32.27 -3.09
C PRO A 96 31.18 31.01 -2.21
N PRO A 97 30.03 30.77 -1.59
CA PRO A 97 29.80 29.59 -0.75
C PRO A 97 30.02 28.32 -1.58
N GLU A 98 30.79 27.39 -1.02
CA GLU A 98 30.98 26.06 -1.62
C GLU A 98 29.64 25.33 -1.75
N GLN A 99 29.15 25.22 -2.94
CA GLN A 99 27.99 24.42 -3.26
C GLN A 99 28.41 22.95 -3.35
N LYS A 100 27.85 22.11 -2.47
CA LYS A 100 28.06 20.66 -2.50
C LYS A 100 26.99 20.02 -3.37
N THR A 101 27.39 19.40 -4.49
CA THR A 101 26.50 18.65 -5.37
C THR A 101 26.53 17.18 -4.96
N ILE A 102 25.35 16.60 -4.73
CA ILE A 102 25.18 15.16 -4.47
C ILE A 102 24.44 14.56 -5.65
N THR A 103 25.04 13.55 -6.27
CA THR A 103 24.42 12.78 -7.37
C THR A 103 23.65 11.61 -6.76
N ILE A 104 22.34 11.59 -6.93
CA ILE A 104 21.46 10.49 -6.55
C ILE A 104 21.25 9.62 -7.78
N ILE A 105 21.56 8.32 -7.67
CA ILE A 105 21.33 7.34 -8.74
C ILE A 105 20.14 6.49 -8.37
N ASP A 106 19.11 6.52 -9.20
CA ASP A 106 17.95 5.62 -9.06
C ASP A 106 18.40 4.18 -9.43
N GLY A 107 18.40 3.30 -8.43
CA GLY A 107 18.84 1.91 -8.57
C GLY A 107 17.95 1.05 -9.49
N SER A 108 16.76 1.53 -9.86
CA SER A 108 15.82 0.79 -10.72
C SER A 108 15.89 1.19 -12.19
N SER A 109 16.23 2.45 -12.46
CA SER A 109 16.26 3.04 -13.81
C SER A 109 17.66 3.47 -14.27
N GLY A 110 18.64 3.54 -13.33
CA GLY A 110 19.97 4.08 -13.59
C GLY A 110 20.01 5.59 -13.84
N ALA A 111 18.90 6.29 -13.68
CA ALA A 111 18.82 7.73 -13.86
C ALA A 111 19.62 8.46 -12.78
N ARG A 112 20.37 9.50 -13.18
CA ARG A 112 21.18 10.32 -12.28
C ARG A 112 20.51 11.68 -12.10
N HIS A 113 20.35 12.09 -10.84
CA HIS A 113 19.87 13.42 -10.48
C HIS A 113 20.91 14.11 -9.61
N ASP A 114 21.39 15.26 -10.05
CA ASP A 114 22.33 16.08 -9.28
C ASP A 114 21.56 17.09 -8.44
N VAL A 115 21.73 17.01 -7.12
CA VAL A 115 21.13 17.93 -6.15
C VAL A 115 22.23 18.81 -5.55
N VAL A 116 22.09 20.14 -5.71
CA VAL A 116 23.02 21.13 -5.16
C VAL A 116 22.54 21.51 -3.76
N ILE A 117 23.38 21.30 -2.76
CA ILE A 117 23.12 21.70 -1.37
C ILE A 117 23.88 22.98 -1.06
N SER A 118 23.17 24.05 -0.75
CA SER A 118 23.75 25.30 -0.27
C SER A 118 23.86 25.28 1.27
N PRO A 119 25.00 25.66 1.87
CA PRO A 119 25.22 25.56 3.31
C PRO A 119 24.65 26.73 4.13
N ASP A 120 23.67 27.45 3.62
CA ASP A 120 23.06 28.52 4.40
C ASP A 120 21.86 28.01 5.21
N GLY A 121 22.08 27.97 6.53
CA GLY A 121 21.21 27.35 7.50
C GLY A 121 19.87 28.05 7.67
N GLY A 122 18.86 27.30 7.44
CA GLY A 122 17.50 27.54 7.87
C GLY A 122 16.83 26.19 7.89
N ASP A 123 16.45 25.71 9.07
CA ASP A 123 15.63 24.52 9.28
C ASP A 123 14.45 24.49 8.33
N LYS A 124 14.65 23.90 7.16
CA LYS A 124 13.61 23.28 6.37
C LYS A 124 14.06 21.85 6.13
N ALA A 125 13.56 20.96 6.97
CA ALA A 125 13.42 19.58 6.59
C ALA A 125 12.64 19.57 5.27
N GLU A 126 13.34 19.62 4.14
CA GLU A 126 12.78 19.20 2.87
C GLU A 126 12.63 17.68 2.96
N ALA A 127 11.49 17.30 3.57
CA ALA A 127 10.88 16.03 3.28
C ALA A 127 10.85 15.86 1.77
N GLY A 128 11.42 14.76 1.33
CA GLY A 128 11.38 14.16 0.03
C GLY A 128 10.78 14.96 -1.11
N GLY A 129 11.44 14.90 -2.26
CA GLY A 129 11.06 15.58 -3.48
C GLY A 129 9.54 15.67 -3.65
N ALA A 130 9.08 16.81 -4.16
CA ALA A 130 7.66 17.02 -4.46
C ALA A 130 7.13 15.73 -5.09
N PRO A 131 6.03 15.15 -4.58
CA PRO A 131 5.51 13.89 -5.12
C PRO A 131 5.37 14.06 -6.61
N ALA A 132 6.00 13.17 -7.38
CA ALA A 132 5.93 13.19 -8.83
C ALA A 132 4.45 13.30 -9.18
N MET A 133 4.09 14.38 -9.89
CA MET A 133 2.69 14.70 -10.18
C MET A 133 2.11 13.55 -10.98
N MET A 134 1.10 12.88 -10.43
CA MET A 134 0.42 11.79 -11.13
C MET A 134 -0.16 12.30 -12.44
N ALA A 135 0.18 11.63 -13.53
CA ALA A 135 -0.38 11.94 -14.84
C ALA A 135 -1.92 11.81 -14.79
N GLY A 136 -2.64 12.79 -15.29
CA GLY A 136 -4.10 12.80 -15.31
C GLY A 136 -4.79 13.27 -14.02
N VAL A 137 -4.05 13.84 -13.05
CA VAL A 137 -4.63 14.50 -11.88
C VAL A 137 -4.68 16.01 -12.09
N ASP A 138 -5.86 16.61 -11.93
CA ASP A 138 -6.05 18.05 -12.05
C ASP A 138 -5.58 18.76 -10.79
N GLN A 139 -4.54 19.60 -10.93
CA GLN A 139 -3.92 20.32 -9.82
C GLN A 139 -4.88 21.30 -9.11
N ARG A 140 -5.89 21.80 -9.82
CA ARG A 140 -6.90 22.70 -9.24
C ARG A 140 -7.77 22.01 -8.19
N LEU A 141 -7.89 20.68 -8.27
CA LEU A 141 -8.63 19.86 -7.32
C LEU A 141 -7.78 19.38 -6.14
N LEU A 142 -6.63 19.99 -5.93
CA LEU A 142 -5.72 19.64 -4.84
C LEU A 142 -5.41 20.84 -3.96
N GLU A 143 -5.42 20.64 -2.65
CA GLU A 143 -4.91 21.58 -1.66
C GLU A 143 -3.82 20.95 -0.80
N LYS A 144 -2.92 21.75 -0.26
CA LYS A 144 -1.83 21.29 0.58
C LYS A 144 -2.31 21.07 2.01
N SER A 145 -2.16 19.85 2.53
CA SER A 145 -2.30 19.53 3.95
C SER A 145 -0.92 19.32 4.58
N ARG A 146 -0.89 19.08 5.91
CA ARG A 146 0.35 18.74 6.61
C ARG A 146 0.96 17.41 6.16
N TYR A 147 0.16 16.53 5.56
CA TYR A 147 0.59 15.20 5.10
C TYR A 147 0.88 15.13 3.60
N GLY A 148 0.58 16.16 2.84
CA GLY A 148 0.70 16.22 1.39
C GLY A 148 -0.53 16.82 0.73
N MET A 149 -0.67 16.58 -0.56
CA MET A 149 -1.81 17.09 -1.33
C MET A 149 -3.05 16.24 -1.06
N ILE A 150 -4.19 16.89 -0.86
CA ILE A 150 -5.49 16.25 -0.62
C ILE A 150 -6.55 16.86 -1.55
N PRO A 151 -7.63 16.12 -1.90
CA PRO A 151 -8.62 16.60 -2.83
C PRO A 151 -9.44 17.79 -2.28
N VAL A 152 -9.83 18.68 -3.19
CA VAL A 152 -10.68 19.84 -2.90
C VAL A 152 -11.64 20.07 -4.08
N VAL A 153 -12.76 20.73 -3.83
CA VAL A 153 -13.66 21.24 -4.86
C VAL A 153 -13.14 22.59 -5.35
N PHE A 154 -13.08 22.79 -6.66
CA PHE A 154 -12.64 24.03 -7.26
C PHE A 154 -13.61 24.46 -8.36
N ASP A 155 -14.17 25.64 -8.25
CA ASP A 155 -15.09 26.26 -9.25
C ASP A 155 -16.22 25.29 -9.70
N GLY A 156 -16.85 24.63 -8.73
CA GLY A 156 -17.92 23.66 -8.97
C GLY A 156 -17.44 22.28 -9.49
N LEU A 157 -16.18 22.16 -9.88
CA LEU A 157 -15.58 20.89 -10.29
C LEU A 157 -15.28 20.04 -9.05
N LYS A 158 -15.68 18.77 -9.10
CA LYS A 158 -15.55 17.83 -7.99
C LYS A 158 -14.71 16.62 -8.41
N PRO A 159 -13.85 16.09 -7.53
CA PRO A 159 -13.12 14.84 -7.79
C PRO A 159 -14.04 13.70 -8.24
N PHE A 160 -15.20 13.53 -7.60
CA PHE A 160 -16.17 12.52 -7.98
C PHE A 160 -16.58 12.61 -9.45
N THR A 161 -16.90 13.80 -9.94
CA THR A 161 -17.37 13.97 -11.33
C THR A 161 -16.24 13.89 -12.35
N LEU A 162 -15.03 14.33 -11.97
CA LEU A 162 -13.90 14.35 -12.90
C LEU A 162 -13.23 12.96 -13.03
N TYR A 163 -13.17 12.21 -11.94
CA TYR A 163 -12.45 10.94 -11.89
C TYR A 163 -13.33 9.71 -12.00
N ALA A 164 -14.67 9.88 -12.03
CA ALA A 164 -15.60 8.78 -12.31
C ALA A 164 -15.32 8.18 -13.68
N ALA A 165 -15.52 6.88 -13.81
CA ALA A 165 -15.48 6.21 -15.10
C ALA A 165 -16.69 6.61 -15.96
N ASP A 166 -16.49 6.71 -17.26
CA ASP A 166 -17.57 6.90 -18.21
C ASP A 166 -18.49 5.66 -18.19
N ALA A 167 -19.76 5.88 -17.88
CA ALA A 167 -20.78 4.85 -17.94
C ALA A 167 -21.73 5.11 -19.11
N ASP A 168 -22.06 4.05 -19.84
CA ASP A 168 -23.11 4.09 -20.86
C ASP A 168 -24.50 4.20 -20.20
N ARG A 169 -24.90 5.42 -19.86
CA ARG A 169 -26.17 5.70 -19.18
C ARG A 169 -27.39 5.32 -20.03
N VAL A 170 -27.26 5.37 -21.34
CA VAL A 170 -28.35 4.99 -22.25
C VAL A 170 -28.61 3.49 -22.20
N ARG A 171 -27.55 2.72 -22.19
CA ARG A 171 -27.63 1.26 -22.04
C ARG A 171 -28.06 0.88 -20.63
N ALA A 172 -27.51 1.51 -19.60
CA ALA A 172 -27.85 1.27 -18.21
C ALA A 172 -29.33 1.52 -17.90
N ALA A 173 -29.96 2.48 -18.57
CA ALA A 173 -31.40 2.74 -18.42
C ALA A 173 -32.31 1.65 -19.03
N LYS A 174 -31.75 0.75 -19.88
CA LYS A 174 -32.52 -0.27 -20.61
C LYS A 174 -32.26 -1.70 -20.14
N MET A 175 -31.25 -1.91 -19.31
CA MET A 175 -30.81 -3.24 -18.87
C MET A 175 -30.43 -3.20 -17.39
N PRO A 176 -30.58 -4.30 -16.66
CA PRO A 176 -29.95 -4.45 -15.34
C PRO A 176 -28.44 -4.23 -15.45
N VAL A 177 -27.89 -3.45 -14.51
CA VAL A 177 -26.45 -3.12 -14.45
C VAL A 177 -25.88 -3.67 -13.15
N VAL A 178 -24.75 -4.36 -13.25
CA VAL A 178 -23.97 -4.82 -12.10
C VAL A 178 -22.65 -4.02 -12.09
N SER A 179 -22.38 -3.35 -10.98
CA SER A 179 -21.09 -2.70 -10.73
C SER A 179 -20.22 -3.60 -9.91
N ILE A 180 -18.97 -3.80 -10.34
CA ILE A 180 -17.99 -4.64 -9.63
C ILE A 180 -16.90 -3.73 -9.08
N VAL A 181 -16.63 -3.87 -7.78
CA VAL A 181 -15.53 -3.18 -7.09
C VAL A 181 -14.58 -4.22 -6.50
N ILE A 182 -13.30 -4.08 -6.78
CA ILE A 182 -12.25 -4.93 -6.20
C ILE A 182 -11.46 -4.11 -5.18
N GLY A 183 -11.51 -4.54 -3.92
CA GLY A 183 -10.82 -3.89 -2.80
C GLY A 183 -9.51 -4.57 -2.39
N GLY A 184 -8.84 -3.99 -1.38
CA GLY A 184 -7.61 -4.53 -0.82
C GLY A 184 -6.38 -4.42 -1.72
N LEU A 185 -6.47 -3.59 -2.77
CA LEU A 185 -5.37 -3.40 -3.71
C LEU A 185 -4.28 -2.48 -3.13
N GLY A 186 -3.03 -2.69 -3.56
CA GLY A 186 -1.88 -1.88 -3.13
C GLY A 186 -0.91 -2.60 -2.21
N VAL A 187 -1.34 -3.60 -1.42
CA VAL A 187 -0.45 -4.35 -0.51
C VAL A 187 0.37 -5.39 -1.27
N GLY A 188 -0.28 -6.22 -2.06
CA GLY A 188 0.38 -7.24 -2.87
C GLY A 188 0.66 -6.73 -4.29
N ALA A 189 1.89 -6.32 -4.59
CA ALA A 189 2.26 -5.68 -5.87
C ALA A 189 1.90 -6.53 -7.10
N ALA A 190 2.18 -7.84 -7.09
CA ALA A 190 1.90 -8.72 -8.22
C ALA A 190 0.40 -8.86 -8.49
N LYS A 191 -0.40 -9.18 -7.45
CA LYS A 191 -1.86 -9.31 -7.57
C LYS A 191 -2.53 -8.00 -7.96
N THR A 192 -2.04 -6.87 -7.42
CA THR A 192 -2.53 -5.55 -7.77
C THR A 192 -2.25 -5.22 -9.24
N THR A 193 -1.04 -5.51 -9.71
CA THR A 193 -0.68 -5.32 -11.13
C THR A 193 -1.55 -6.21 -12.04
N ASP A 194 -1.78 -7.46 -11.65
CA ASP A 194 -2.66 -8.36 -12.37
C ASP A 194 -4.09 -7.83 -12.46
N ALA A 195 -4.63 -7.31 -11.36
CA ALA A 195 -5.96 -6.69 -11.34
C ALA A 195 -6.03 -5.50 -12.30
N ILE A 196 -5.05 -4.59 -12.25
CA ILE A 196 -4.99 -3.41 -13.12
C ILE A 196 -4.92 -3.80 -14.61
N MET A 197 -4.14 -4.84 -14.95
CA MET A 197 -3.84 -5.17 -16.33
C MET A 197 -4.81 -6.15 -16.98
N LYS A 198 -5.48 -7.00 -16.17
CA LYS A 198 -6.32 -8.10 -16.68
C LYS A 198 -7.81 -7.87 -16.54
N LEU A 199 -8.22 -7.00 -15.59
CA LEU A 199 -9.65 -6.72 -15.42
C LEU A 199 -10.15 -5.72 -16.47
N PRO A 200 -11.43 -5.82 -16.87
CA PRO A 200 -12.06 -4.84 -17.76
C PRO A 200 -12.07 -3.44 -17.13
N PRO A 201 -11.91 -2.35 -17.91
CA PRO A 201 -11.93 -0.97 -17.42
C PRO A 201 -13.19 -0.59 -16.64
N ALA A 202 -14.31 -1.30 -16.87
CA ALA A 202 -15.56 -1.08 -16.14
C ALA A 202 -15.53 -1.54 -14.67
N VAL A 203 -14.48 -2.29 -14.26
CA VAL A 203 -14.30 -2.70 -12.86
C VAL A 203 -13.63 -1.57 -12.09
N THR A 204 -14.25 -1.12 -11.01
CA THR A 204 -13.70 -0.12 -10.09
C THR A 204 -12.67 -0.77 -9.17
N LEU A 205 -11.54 -0.10 -8.99
CA LEU A 205 -10.43 -0.59 -8.18
C LEU A 205 -10.28 0.25 -6.91
N ALA A 206 -10.36 -0.38 -5.73
CA ALA A 206 -10.23 0.29 -4.45
C ALA A 206 -8.87 -0.04 -3.80
N PHE A 207 -8.06 0.99 -3.62
CA PHE A 207 -6.69 0.88 -3.12
C PHE A 207 -6.60 1.20 -1.64
N THR A 208 -5.83 0.40 -0.92
CA THR A 208 -5.47 0.70 0.46
C THR A 208 -4.43 1.83 0.53
N PRO A 209 -4.35 2.59 1.63
CA PRO A 209 -3.37 3.66 1.79
C PRO A 209 -1.94 3.14 2.09
N TYR A 210 -1.75 1.84 2.26
CA TYR A 210 -0.55 1.24 2.86
C TYR A 210 0.47 0.67 1.87
N GLY A 211 0.21 0.72 0.58
CA GLY A 211 1.15 0.25 -0.43
C GLY A 211 2.50 0.98 -0.38
N SER A 212 3.56 0.33 -0.84
CA SER A 212 4.89 0.94 -0.93
C SER A 212 4.93 2.13 -1.90
N ASP A 213 4.12 2.08 -2.96
CA ASP A 213 3.97 3.15 -3.96
C ASP A 213 2.52 3.18 -4.47
N PRO A 214 1.57 3.61 -3.63
CA PRO A 214 0.15 3.61 -4.01
C PRO A 214 -0.13 4.61 -5.14
N ALA A 215 0.63 5.70 -5.24
CA ALA A 215 0.48 6.71 -6.27
C ALA A 215 0.76 6.13 -7.67
N LYS A 216 1.84 5.38 -7.84
CA LYS A 216 2.19 4.75 -9.11
C LYS A 216 1.19 3.66 -9.54
N LEU A 217 0.65 2.92 -8.57
CA LEU A 217 -0.39 1.91 -8.85
C LEU A 217 -1.70 2.57 -9.29
N ALA A 218 -2.11 3.64 -8.60
CA ALA A 218 -3.28 4.42 -8.95
C ALA A 218 -3.15 5.09 -10.33
N GLU A 219 -1.98 5.65 -10.66
CA GLU A 219 -1.68 6.19 -11.98
C GLU A 219 -1.82 5.13 -13.08
N ARG A 220 -1.27 3.93 -12.86
CA ARG A 220 -1.42 2.80 -13.80
C ARG A 220 -2.87 2.39 -13.99
N ALA A 221 -3.64 2.31 -12.89
CA ALA A 221 -5.05 1.97 -12.95
C ALA A 221 -5.83 3.02 -13.77
N ARG A 222 -5.55 4.30 -13.57
CA ARG A 222 -6.12 5.40 -14.35
C ARG A 222 -5.71 5.31 -15.83
N ALA A 223 -4.46 5.00 -16.14
CA ALA A 223 -3.99 4.80 -17.51
C ALA A 223 -4.74 3.65 -18.22
N GLN A 224 -5.17 2.62 -17.48
CA GLN A 224 -6.05 1.55 -17.97
C GLN A 224 -7.54 1.91 -17.95
N ARG A 225 -7.86 3.17 -17.60
CA ARG A 225 -9.23 3.74 -17.54
C ARG A 225 -10.11 3.13 -16.44
N HIS A 226 -9.54 2.52 -15.42
CA HIS A 226 -10.30 2.13 -14.24
C HIS A 226 -10.69 3.37 -13.43
N GLU A 227 -11.91 3.36 -12.91
CA GLU A 227 -12.26 4.19 -11.77
C GLU A 227 -11.53 3.69 -10.55
N ILE A 228 -11.03 4.62 -9.73
CA ILE A 228 -10.34 4.27 -8.51
C ILE A 228 -10.99 4.89 -7.28
N LEU A 229 -10.98 4.14 -6.18
CA LEU A 229 -11.40 4.58 -4.85
C LEU A 229 -10.24 4.44 -3.87
N LEU A 230 -10.23 5.27 -2.85
CA LEU A 230 -9.34 5.14 -1.70
C LEU A 230 -10.08 4.41 -0.57
N GLN A 231 -9.54 3.30 -0.09
CA GLN A 231 -10.05 2.62 1.10
C GLN A 231 -9.57 3.31 2.38
N ILE A 232 -10.51 3.59 3.28
CA ILE A 232 -10.23 4.19 4.59
C ILE A 232 -10.37 3.10 5.65
N PRO A 233 -9.30 2.73 6.34
CA PRO A 233 -9.33 1.79 7.44
C PRO A 233 -10.16 2.32 8.60
N MET A 234 -11.15 1.55 9.03
CA MET A 234 -12.08 1.92 10.07
C MET A 234 -12.23 0.80 11.10
N GLU A 235 -12.61 1.14 12.33
CA GLU A 235 -12.70 0.24 13.46
C GLU A 235 -13.73 -0.89 13.24
N PRO A 236 -13.30 -2.18 13.22
CA PRO A 236 -14.21 -3.32 13.27
C PRO A 236 -14.70 -3.59 14.71
N PHE A 237 -15.66 -4.51 14.89
CA PHE A 237 -16.17 -4.86 16.23
C PHE A 237 -15.15 -5.54 17.13
N ASP A 238 -14.24 -6.27 16.54
CA ASP A 238 -13.19 -7.06 17.19
C ASP A 238 -11.82 -6.34 17.25
N TYR A 239 -11.81 -5.01 17.08
CA TYR A 239 -10.61 -4.21 17.33
C TYR A 239 -10.23 -4.26 18.81
N PRO A 240 -8.94 -4.40 19.21
CA PRO A 240 -7.74 -4.37 18.37
C PRO A 240 -7.28 -5.74 17.84
N ASP A 241 -7.98 -6.84 18.11
CA ASP A 241 -7.57 -8.19 17.70
C ASP A 241 -7.52 -8.29 16.17
N ASN A 242 -8.39 -7.57 15.47
CA ASN A 242 -8.40 -7.42 14.03
C ASN A 242 -8.17 -5.94 13.66
N ASP A 243 -6.91 -5.53 13.61
CA ASP A 243 -6.50 -4.14 13.32
C ASP A 243 -6.35 -3.92 11.81
N PRO A 244 -7.15 -3.00 11.20
CA PRO A 244 -7.02 -2.67 9.78
C PRO A 244 -5.70 -1.98 9.41
N GLY A 245 -4.94 -1.50 10.38
CA GLY A 245 -3.62 -0.91 10.18
C GLY A 245 -3.43 0.47 10.81
N PRO A 246 -2.26 1.07 10.63
CA PRO A 246 -1.93 2.39 11.18
C PRO A 246 -2.92 3.46 10.73
N GLN A 247 -3.24 4.42 11.59
CA GLN A 247 -4.18 5.52 11.30
C GLN A 247 -5.64 5.05 11.08
N THR A 248 -6.01 3.86 11.55
CA THR A 248 -7.41 3.41 11.55
C THR A 248 -8.31 4.43 12.26
N LEU A 249 -9.44 4.78 11.64
CA LEU A 249 -10.45 5.64 12.27
C LEU A 249 -11.14 4.88 13.38
N LEU A 250 -11.18 5.44 14.60
CA LEU A 250 -11.68 4.76 15.80
C LEU A 250 -12.85 5.53 16.44
N THR A 251 -13.83 4.81 16.94
CA THR A 251 -14.98 5.39 17.65
C THR A 251 -14.59 6.00 19.00
N THR A 252 -13.45 5.59 19.55
CA THR A 252 -12.91 6.13 20.82
C THR A 252 -12.15 7.43 20.64
N LEU A 253 -11.83 7.84 19.41
CA LEU A 253 -11.16 9.10 19.12
C LEU A 253 -12.16 10.23 18.91
N GLY A 254 -11.73 11.45 19.25
CA GLY A 254 -12.47 12.66 18.93
C GLY A 254 -12.53 12.93 17.42
N ALA A 255 -13.51 13.77 17.02
CA ALA A 255 -13.71 14.12 15.61
C ALA A 255 -12.43 14.69 14.96
N GLU A 256 -11.73 15.59 15.64
CA GLU A 256 -10.48 16.20 15.13
C GLU A 256 -9.39 15.17 14.88
N GLN A 257 -9.22 14.21 15.79
CA GLN A 257 -8.22 13.15 15.64
C GLN A 257 -8.56 12.21 14.48
N ASN A 258 -9.83 11.85 14.30
CA ASN A 258 -10.27 11.06 13.17
C ASN A 258 -10.13 11.81 11.84
N LEU A 259 -10.44 13.12 11.82
CA LEU A 259 -10.24 13.96 10.63
C LEU A 259 -8.75 14.08 10.28
N ASP A 260 -7.90 14.17 11.28
CA ASP A 260 -6.47 14.19 11.07
C ASP A 260 -5.94 12.90 10.43
N ARG A 261 -6.40 11.73 10.92
CA ARG A 261 -6.13 10.44 10.29
C ARG A 261 -6.71 10.35 8.88
N LEU A 262 -7.91 10.86 8.67
CA LEU A 262 -8.51 10.95 7.34
C LEU A 262 -7.63 11.76 6.38
N PHE A 263 -7.10 12.91 6.80
CA PHE A 263 -6.21 13.71 5.94
C PHE A 263 -4.92 12.98 5.59
N TRP A 264 -4.39 12.20 6.53
CA TRP A 264 -3.27 11.31 6.21
C TRP A 264 -3.62 10.32 5.10
N HIS A 265 -4.77 9.66 5.18
CA HIS A 265 -5.22 8.74 4.13
C HIS A 265 -5.42 9.44 2.80
N LEU A 266 -6.13 10.57 2.79
CA LEU A 266 -6.42 11.33 1.57
C LEU A 266 -5.17 11.82 0.85
N SER A 267 -4.03 11.94 1.55
CA SER A 267 -2.77 12.39 0.97
C SER A 267 -1.94 11.29 0.30
N ARG A 268 -2.32 10.01 0.46
CA ARG A 268 -1.46 8.89 0.02
C ARG A 268 -1.33 8.75 -1.48
N PHE A 269 -2.35 9.07 -2.22
CA PHE A 269 -2.36 9.18 -3.67
C PHE A 269 -3.54 10.04 -4.11
N GLN A 270 -3.64 10.37 -5.39
CA GLN A 270 -4.65 11.26 -5.91
C GLN A 270 -5.38 10.65 -7.12
N GLY A 271 -6.42 11.33 -7.62
CA GLY A 271 -7.17 10.90 -8.81
C GLY A 271 -8.26 9.85 -8.53
N TYR A 272 -8.65 9.67 -7.28
CA TYR A 272 -9.78 8.82 -6.91
C TYR A 272 -11.10 9.61 -6.95
N ALA A 273 -12.17 8.93 -7.39
CA ALA A 273 -13.52 9.50 -7.45
C ALA A 273 -14.18 9.59 -6.06
N GLY A 274 -13.80 8.72 -5.15
CA GLY A 274 -14.41 8.62 -3.84
C GLY A 274 -13.59 7.79 -2.88
N ILE A 275 -14.17 7.58 -1.69
CA ILE A 275 -13.62 6.75 -0.63
C ILE A 275 -14.56 5.57 -0.33
N ALA A 276 -14.01 4.49 0.18
CA ALA A 276 -14.75 3.32 0.68
C ALA A 276 -14.25 2.95 2.07
N ASN A 277 -15.08 2.39 2.92
CA ASN A 277 -14.58 1.80 4.16
C ASN A 277 -13.77 0.53 3.85
N PHE A 278 -12.75 0.31 4.65
CA PHE A 278 -12.05 -0.96 4.77
C PHE A 278 -12.28 -1.48 6.18
N MET A 279 -12.94 -2.64 6.29
CA MET A 279 -13.54 -3.09 7.56
C MET A 279 -14.54 -2.06 8.11
N GLY A 280 -14.50 -1.74 9.41
CA GLY A 280 -15.20 -0.61 9.97
C GLY A 280 -16.61 -0.90 10.46
N ALA A 281 -16.99 -2.15 10.67
CA ALA A 281 -18.35 -2.51 11.06
C ALA A 281 -18.84 -1.81 12.36
N ARG A 282 -17.93 -1.47 13.28
CA ARG A 282 -18.24 -0.65 14.47
C ARG A 282 -18.30 0.83 14.13
N PHE A 283 -17.38 1.32 13.30
CA PHE A 283 -17.29 2.74 12.97
C PHE A 283 -18.51 3.20 12.17
N VAL A 284 -18.91 2.44 11.13
CA VAL A 284 -19.99 2.84 10.21
C VAL A 284 -21.39 2.79 10.84
N VAL A 285 -21.57 2.14 12.00
CA VAL A 285 -22.83 2.15 12.76
C VAL A 285 -22.85 3.21 13.87
N THR A 286 -21.73 3.93 14.06
CA THR A 286 -21.58 4.96 15.10
C THR A 286 -21.74 6.35 14.49
N ASP A 287 -22.92 6.94 14.61
CA ASP A 287 -23.27 8.24 14.01
C ASP A 287 -22.28 9.34 14.36
N ALA A 288 -21.94 9.51 15.65
CA ALA A 288 -21.03 10.54 16.13
C ALA A 288 -19.61 10.45 15.51
N ALA A 289 -19.15 9.25 15.15
CA ALA A 289 -17.86 9.05 14.51
C ALA A 289 -17.95 9.22 12.98
N MET A 290 -19.01 8.69 12.38
CA MET A 290 -19.20 8.67 10.94
C MET A 290 -19.55 10.04 10.35
N GLN A 291 -20.38 10.84 11.07
CA GLN A 291 -20.87 12.12 10.58
C GLN A 291 -19.77 13.14 10.26
N PRO A 292 -18.75 13.40 11.12
CA PRO A 292 -17.68 14.33 10.79
C PRO A 292 -16.86 13.88 9.57
N MET A 293 -16.61 12.58 9.46
CA MET A 293 -15.84 12.01 8.35
C MET A 293 -16.57 12.18 7.01
N LEU A 294 -17.87 11.81 6.95
CA LEU A 294 -18.66 11.97 5.74
C LEU A 294 -18.86 13.44 5.35
N ARG A 295 -19.05 14.33 6.34
CA ARG A 295 -19.14 15.77 6.09
C ARG A 295 -17.87 16.30 5.43
N GLU A 296 -16.71 15.91 5.91
CA GLU A 296 -15.44 16.33 5.34
C GLU A 296 -15.24 15.74 3.93
N ALA A 297 -15.57 14.47 3.71
CA ALA A 297 -15.49 13.84 2.39
C ALA A 297 -16.44 14.50 1.38
N ALA A 298 -17.68 14.83 1.77
CA ALA A 298 -18.65 15.54 0.96
C ALA A 298 -18.17 16.95 0.60
N LYS A 299 -17.62 17.69 1.57
CA LYS A 299 -17.02 19.02 1.36
C LYS A 299 -15.90 18.97 0.32
N ARG A 300 -15.17 17.86 0.23
CA ARG A 300 -14.10 17.62 -0.74
C ARG A 300 -14.60 17.11 -2.09
N GLY A 301 -15.92 16.99 -2.27
CA GLY A 301 -16.53 16.54 -3.52
C GLY A 301 -16.28 15.07 -3.85
N LEU A 302 -16.04 14.24 -2.85
CA LEU A 302 -15.84 12.80 -2.97
C LEU A 302 -17.17 12.04 -2.90
N GLY A 303 -17.25 10.87 -3.55
CA GLY A 303 -18.29 9.88 -3.31
C GLY A 303 -17.94 8.95 -2.13
N TYR A 304 -18.93 8.23 -1.60
CA TYR A 304 -18.73 7.21 -0.58
C TYR A 304 -19.33 5.88 -1.02
N LEU A 305 -18.54 4.83 -0.95
CA LEU A 305 -18.97 3.44 -1.13
C LEU A 305 -18.94 2.73 0.24
N ASP A 306 -20.11 2.29 0.69
CA ASP A 306 -20.26 1.40 1.85
C ASP A 306 -20.05 -0.05 1.37
N ASP A 307 -19.13 -0.79 1.99
CA ASP A 307 -18.84 -2.19 1.63
C ASP A 307 -19.97 -3.18 1.97
N GLY A 308 -21.03 -2.71 2.62
CA GLY A 308 -22.18 -3.53 2.98
C GLY A 308 -21.97 -4.49 4.14
N SER A 309 -20.79 -4.52 4.76
CA SER A 309 -20.44 -5.45 5.85
C SER A 309 -21.28 -5.23 7.12
N ALA A 310 -21.79 -4.01 7.33
CA ALA A 310 -22.58 -3.66 8.49
C ALA A 310 -24.06 -3.38 8.11
N PRO A 311 -25.01 -4.27 8.46
CA PRO A 311 -26.44 -4.09 8.10
C PRO A 311 -27.07 -2.79 8.63
N ARG A 312 -26.56 -2.26 9.75
CA ARG A 312 -27.05 -1.04 10.41
C ARG A 312 -26.15 0.18 10.17
N SER A 313 -25.43 0.22 9.05
CA SER A 313 -24.64 1.38 8.69
C SER A 313 -25.50 2.63 8.60
N VAL A 314 -25.02 3.74 9.18
CA VAL A 314 -25.67 5.05 9.13
C VAL A 314 -25.20 5.86 7.91
N ALA A 315 -24.29 5.32 7.10
CA ALA A 315 -23.65 6.02 6.01
C ALA A 315 -24.65 6.55 4.96
N ALA A 316 -25.66 5.74 4.60
CA ALA A 316 -26.67 6.14 3.61
C ALA A 316 -27.46 7.39 4.03
N SER A 317 -27.93 7.43 5.28
CA SER A 317 -28.70 8.57 5.82
C SER A 317 -27.83 9.82 5.94
N LEU A 318 -26.60 9.69 6.40
CA LEU A 318 -25.66 10.79 6.55
C LEU A 318 -25.22 11.34 5.19
N ALA A 319 -24.95 10.49 4.21
CA ALA A 319 -24.61 10.90 2.84
C ALA A 319 -25.76 11.65 2.17
N ALA A 320 -26.99 11.15 2.30
CA ALA A 320 -28.19 11.82 1.79
C ALA A 320 -28.36 13.23 2.38
N GLY A 321 -28.14 13.40 3.69
CA GLY A 321 -28.20 14.69 4.38
C GLY A 321 -27.18 15.71 3.89
N GLN A 322 -26.15 15.27 3.14
CA GLN A 322 -25.08 16.11 2.62
C GLN A 322 -25.05 16.18 1.08
N ALA A 323 -26.07 15.63 0.41
CA ALA A 323 -26.12 15.50 -1.05
C ALA A 323 -24.82 14.86 -1.61
N MET A 324 -24.21 13.95 -0.88
CA MET A 324 -22.99 13.24 -1.25
C MET A 324 -23.35 12.04 -2.14
N PRO A 325 -22.63 11.82 -3.26
CA PRO A 325 -22.78 10.59 -4.02
C PRO A 325 -22.49 9.37 -3.14
N PHE A 326 -23.45 8.43 -3.13
CA PHE A 326 -23.41 7.27 -2.24
C PHE A 326 -23.78 6.00 -3.01
N ALA A 327 -23.08 4.94 -2.73
CA ALA A 327 -23.45 3.58 -3.11
C ALA A 327 -23.16 2.63 -1.94
N ARG A 328 -23.88 1.51 -1.92
CA ARG A 328 -23.64 0.41 -0.98
C ARG A 328 -23.48 -0.88 -1.77
N ALA A 329 -22.52 -1.72 -1.36
CA ALA A 329 -22.40 -3.05 -1.91
C ALA A 329 -23.57 -3.93 -1.45
N ASP A 330 -24.24 -4.57 -2.40
CA ASP A 330 -25.35 -5.47 -2.11
C ASP A 330 -24.85 -6.87 -1.74
N VAL A 331 -23.76 -7.32 -2.38
CA VAL A 331 -23.22 -8.68 -2.24
C VAL A 331 -21.70 -8.63 -2.22
N SER A 332 -21.08 -9.30 -1.24
CA SER A 332 -19.68 -9.68 -1.27
C SER A 332 -19.56 -11.05 -1.95
N ILE A 333 -18.93 -11.10 -3.14
CA ILE A 333 -18.81 -12.32 -3.92
C ILE A 333 -17.71 -13.26 -3.44
N ASP A 334 -16.81 -12.76 -2.61
CA ASP A 334 -15.64 -13.46 -2.05
C ASP A 334 -15.71 -13.63 -0.52
N ALA A 335 -16.91 -13.61 0.04
CA ALA A 335 -17.11 -13.89 1.48
C ALA A 335 -16.47 -15.22 1.89
N VAL A 336 -16.46 -16.21 0.98
CA VAL A 336 -15.65 -17.42 1.07
C VAL A 336 -14.69 -17.43 -0.13
N PRO A 337 -13.37 -17.23 0.07
CA PRO A 337 -12.41 -16.99 -1.02
C PRO A 337 -12.00 -18.28 -1.73
N THR A 338 -12.99 -19.06 -2.20
CA THR A 338 -12.78 -20.24 -3.05
C THR A 338 -13.44 -20.03 -4.42
N ALA A 339 -12.80 -20.50 -5.49
CA ALA A 339 -13.31 -20.31 -6.85
C ALA A 339 -14.75 -20.82 -7.00
N GLY A 340 -15.08 -21.96 -6.40
CA GLY A 340 -16.43 -22.56 -6.48
C GLY A 340 -17.51 -21.73 -5.77
N GLU A 341 -17.19 -21.08 -4.63
CA GLU A 341 -18.15 -20.21 -3.96
C GLU A 341 -18.31 -18.87 -4.68
N ILE A 342 -17.23 -18.32 -5.20
CA ILE A 342 -17.27 -17.10 -6.01
C ILE A 342 -18.15 -17.30 -7.25
N ASP A 343 -17.98 -18.41 -7.96
CA ASP A 343 -18.79 -18.72 -9.14
C ASP A 343 -20.28 -18.95 -8.79
N ARG A 344 -20.57 -19.56 -7.63
CA ARG A 344 -21.95 -19.75 -7.14
C ARG A 344 -22.62 -18.43 -6.78
N THR A 345 -21.88 -17.51 -6.18
CA THR A 345 -22.42 -16.19 -5.78
C THR A 345 -22.69 -15.28 -6.99
N ARG A 346 -22.00 -15.53 -8.13
CA ARG A 346 -22.20 -14.81 -9.40
C ARG A 346 -23.40 -15.27 -10.20
N SER A 347 -23.85 -16.51 -10.02
CA SER A 347 -24.98 -17.12 -10.75
C SER A 347 -26.31 -16.80 -10.12
#